data_52e4576727c3769667e369421e0cedbc
#
_entry.id   52e4576727c3769667e369421e0cedbc
#
_cell.length_a   1.000
_cell.length_b   1.000
_cell.length_c   1.000
_cell.angle_alpha   90.00
_cell.angle_beta   90.00
_cell.angle_gamma   90.00
#
_symmetry.space_group_name_H-M   'P 1'
#
loop_
_entity.id
_entity.type
_entity.pdbx_description
1 polymer ?
#
loop_
_entity_poly.entity_id
_entity_poly.type
_entity_poly.pdbx_seq_one_letter_code
_entity_poly.pdbx_strand_id
1 'polypeptide(L)'
;MKDIGLVGVPFSGTSTLFTAVTHAGSHGGQANLAVVPVPDPRVDVLTEIERSAKTVHAQVRFVDVPGGVASAQGLARLREVDALAIVVRCFGSNASPAADLAEVRADLLLADLAVIEGALVKAEKKARVKPGPEVDALRAAKEALDGETPLRD
;
A
#
# COMPACT_ATOMS: atom_id res chain seq x y z
N MET A 1 2.91 15.62 2.30
CA MET A 1 3.85 14.48 2.45
C MET A 1 3.08 13.28 1.95
N LYS A 2 3.71 12.38 1.21
CA LYS A 2 3.07 11.17 0.69
C LYS A 2 3.47 9.96 1.53
N ASP A 3 2.53 9.04 1.73
CA ASP A 3 2.72 7.83 2.50
C ASP A 3 2.84 6.62 1.56
N ILE A 4 3.89 5.82 1.74
CA ILE A 4 4.13 4.60 0.96
C ILE A 4 4.10 3.40 1.90
N GLY A 5 3.13 2.51 1.72
CA GLY A 5 3.05 1.24 2.42
C GLY A 5 3.93 0.19 1.75
N LEU A 6 4.78 -0.49 2.53
CA LEU A 6 5.55 -1.64 2.05
C LEU A 6 4.73 -2.90 2.23
N VAL A 7 4.54 -3.67 1.15
CA VAL A 7 3.81 -4.92 1.15
C VAL A 7 4.61 -6.02 0.47
N GLY A 8 4.47 -7.24 0.93
CA GLY A 8 5.14 -8.41 0.34
C GLY A 8 4.75 -9.69 1.07
N VAL A 9 5.07 -10.82 0.45
CA VAL A 9 4.90 -12.13 1.10
C VAL A 9 5.82 -12.24 2.32
N PRO A 10 5.52 -13.11 3.29
CA PRO A 10 6.42 -13.35 4.41
C PRO A 10 7.86 -13.63 3.95
N PHE A 11 8.81 -13.00 4.61
CA PHE A 11 10.25 -13.10 4.31
C PHE A 11 10.68 -12.52 2.94
N SER A 12 9.87 -11.69 2.30
CA SER A 12 10.25 -10.97 1.07
C SER A 12 11.30 -9.88 1.30
N GLY A 13 11.50 -9.46 2.55
CA GLY A 13 12.48 -8.44 2.92
C GLY A 13 11.91 -7.03 3.11
N THR A 14 10.60 -6.89 3.30
CA THR A 14 9.93 -5.59 3.55
C THR A 14 10.61 -4.80 4.67
N SER A 15 10.77 -5.41 5.84
CA SER A 15 11.40 -4.74 7.00
C SER A 15 12.89 -4.45 6.79
N THR A 16 13.58 -5.30 6.02
CA THR A 16 14.98 -5.05 5.63
C THR A 16 15.07 -3.84 4.69
N LEU A 17 14.18 -3.77 3.70
CA LEU A 17 14.08 -2.62 2.80
C LEU A 17 13.73 -1.35 3.58
N PHE A 18 12.73 -1.43 4.48
CA PHE A 18 12.37 -0.32 5.35
C PHE A 18 13.59 0.22 6.10
N THR A 19 14.32 -0.65 6.79
CA THR A 19 15.55 -0.26 7.53
C THR A 19 16.61 0.35 6.61
N ALA A 20 16.82 -0.22 5.43
CA ALA A 20 17.82 0.26 4.47
C ALA A 20 17.48 1.66 3.93
N VAL A 21 16.21 1.92 3.62
CA VAL A 21 15.76 3.20 3.05
C VAL A 21 15.64 4.28 4.12
N THR A 22 15.19 3.92 5.31
CA THR A 22 14.88 4.90 6.36
C THR A 22 16.02 5.11 7.34
N HIS A 23 17.00 4.21 7.38
CA HIS A 23 18.02 4.13 8.42
C HIS A 23 17.44 4.02 9.84
N ALA A 24 16.15 3.70 9.96
CA ALA A 24 15.47 3.48 11.23
C ALA A 24 15.39 1.97 11.51
N GLY A 25 15.50 1.59 12.78
CA GLY A 25 15.31 0.19 13.17
C GLY A 25 13.86 -0.27 12.91
N SER A 26 13.70 -1.51 12.50
CA SER A 26 12.39 -2.17 12.43
C SER A 26 12.14 -2.94 13.72
N HIS A 27 10.99 -2.71 14.36
CA HIS A 27 10.57 -3.43 15.56
C HIS A 27 9.49 -4.43 15.19
N GLY A 28 9.75 -5.70 15.41
CA GLY A 28 8.76 -6.75 15.16
C GLY A 28 7.48 -6.57 15.98
N GLY A 29 6.34 -6.87 15.38
CA GLY A 29 5.04 -6.85 16.06
C GLY A 29 4.33 -5.50 16.09
N GLN A 30 4.96 -4.41 15.67
CA GLN A 30 4.34 -3.07 15.56
C GLN A 30 4.57 -2.47 14.17
N ALA A 31 3.68 -1.57 13.76
CA ALA A 31 3.87 -0.81 12.54
C ALA A 31 5.07 0.16 12.71
N ASN A 32 5.99 0.09 11.75
CA ASN A 32 7.14 0.99 11.71
C ASN A 32 6.85 2.13 10.75
N LEU A 33 7.13 3.35 11.19
CA LEU A 33 6.89 4.59 10.45
C LEU A 33 8.17 5.41 10.43
N ALA A 34 8.60 5.84 9.26
CA ALA A 34 9.74 6.75 9.15
C ALA A 34 9.58 7.72 7.98
N VAL A 35 10.01 8.96 8.20
CA VAL A 35 10.01 10.01 7.19
C VAL A 35 11.42 10.15 6.63
N VAL A 36 11.52 10.14 5.31
CA VAL A 36 12.79 10.19 4.59
C VAL A 36 12.74 11.35 3.59
N PRO A 37 13.78 12.19 3.53
CA PRO A 37 13.91 13.17 2.47
C PRO A 37 14.21 12.46 1.14
N VAL A 38 13.62 12.96 0.05
CA VAL A 38 13.91 12.48 -1.30
C VAL A 38 15.07 13.31 -1.85
N PRO A 39 16.27 12.74 -2.04
CA PRO A 39 17.40 13.46 -2.59
C PRO A 39 17.08 13.95 -4.00
N ASP A 40 17.27 15.24 -4.25
CA ASP A 40 17.11 15.83 -5.58
C ASP A 40 18.24 16.86 -5.81
N PRO A 41 19.24 16.51 -6.63
CA PRO A 41 20.37 17.41 -6.91
C PRO A 41 19.97 18.77 -7.50
N ARG A 42 18.79 18.84 -8.15
CA ARG A 42 18.29 20.11 -8.70
C ARG A 42 17.94 21.11 -7.61
N VAL A 43 17.43 20.61 -6.48
CA VAL A 43 17.11 21.45 -5.31
C VAL A 43 18.40 21.99 -4.70
N ASP A 44 19.46 21.19 -4.66
CA ASP A 44 20.77 21.61 -4.13
C ASP A 44 21.39 22.70 -5.01
N VAL A 45 21.38 22.53 -6.34
CA VAL A 45 21.85 23.53 -7.31
C VAL A 45 21.05 24.84 -7.22
N LEU A 46 19.72 24.74 -7.10
CA LEU A 46 18.87 25.94 -6.96
C LEU A 46 19.15 26.65 -5.64
N THR A 47 19.40 25.91 -4.56
CA THR A 47 19.77 26.50 -3.27
C THR A 47 21.06 27.33 -3.36
N GLU A 48 22.06 26.83 -4.11
CA GLU A 48 23.32 27.56 -4.33
C GLU A 48 23.11 28.82 -5.18
N ILE A 49 22.38 28.73 -6.30
CA ILE A 49 22.09 29.85 -7.20
C ILE A 49 21.36 30.95 -6.45
N GLU A 50 20.31 30.58 -5.73
CA GLU A 50 19.46 31.53 -4.99
C GLU A 50 20.06 31.96 -3.64
N ARG A 51 21.19 31.37 -3.24
CA ARG A 51 21.82 31.59 -1.93
C ARG A 51 20.82 31.45 -0.78
N SER A 52 19.98 30.41 -0.86
CA SER A 52 18.92 30.18 0.11
C SER A 52 19.49 29.83 1.47
N ALA A 53 18.88 30.36 2.53
CA ALA A 53 19.33 30.09 3.91
C ALA A 53 19.06 28.64 4.36
N LYS A 54 18.18 27.90 3.63
CA LYS A 54 17.81 26.52 3.97
C LYS A 54 17.41 25.76 2.71
N THR A 55 17.94 24.55 2.56
CA THR A 55 17.50 23.57 1.57
C THR A 55 16.44 22.65 2.22
N VAL A 56 15.30 22.45 1.54
CA VAL A 56 14.25 21.55 1.99
C VAL A 56 13.86 20.63 0.84
N HIS A 57 14.21 19.36 0.97
CA HIS A 57 13.81 18.32 0.02
C HIS A 57 12.36 17.88 0.27
N ALA A 58 11.71 17.32 -0.75
CA ALA A 58 10.44 16.63 -0.60
C ALA A 58 10.61 15.48 0.41
N GLN A 59 9.54 15.16 1.11
CA GLN A 59 9.56 14.08 2.11
C GLN A 59 8.51 13.02 1.77
N VAL A 60 8.89 11.77 2.00
CA VAL A 60 8.03 10.59 1.89
C VAL A 60 8.06 9.86 3.23
N ARG A 61 6.89 9.40 3.67
CA ARG A 61 6.77 8.54 4.85
C ARG A 61 6.61 7.09 4.40
N PHE A 62 7.52 6.23 4.84
CA PHE A 62 7.40 4.79 4.68
C PHE A 62 6.66 4.16 5.85
N VAL A 63 5.80 3.19 5.53
CA VAL A 63 5.00 2.43 6.48
C VAL A 63 5.31 0.95 6.27
N ASP A 64 5.94 0.30 7.24
CA ASP A 64 6.15 -1.15 7.27
C ASP A 64 5.21 -1.75 8.33
N VAL A 65 4.27 -2.58 7.90
CA VAL A 65 3.28 -3.19 8.77
C VAL A 65 3.54 -4.68 8.86
N PRO A 66 3.91 -5.19 10.04
CA PRO A 66 4.06 -6.63 10.23
C PRO A 66 2.80 -7.42 9.85
N GLY A 67 2.98 -8.51 9.11
CA GLY A 67 1.89 -9.31 8.57
C GLY A 67 1.21 -8.69 7.33
N GLY A 68 1.53 -7.47 6.94
CA GLY A 68 1.12 -6.84 5.68
C GLY A 68 -0.36 -7.07 5.35
N VAL A 69 -0.62 -7.53 4.13
CA VAL A 69 -1.99 -7.83 3.63
C VAL A 69 -2.63 -9.05 4.30
N ALA A 70 -1.85 -9.96 4.89
CA ALA A 70 -2.36 -11.17 5.54
C ALA A 70 -3.05 -10.90 6.89
N SER A 71 -2.92 -9.69 7.45
CA SER A 71 -3.57 -9.33 8.71
C SER A 71 -4.60 -8.23 8.54
N ALA A 72 -5.75 -8.35 9.24
CA ALA A 72 -6.80 -7.33 9.21
C ALA A 72 -6.28 -5.95 9.67
N GLN A 73 -5.38 -5.94 10.66
CA GLN A 73 -4.75 -4.71 11.16
C GLN A 73 -3.79 -4.11 10.14
N GLY A 74 -3.04 -4.97 9.43
CA GLY A 74 -2.15 -4.55 8.34
C GLY A 74 -2.92 -3.93 7.19
N LEU A 75 -3.98 -4.61 6.73
CA LEU A 75 -4.87 -4.09 5.69
C LEU A 75 -5.49 -2.74 6.06
N ALA A 76 -5.94 -2.57 7.31
CA ALA A 76 -6.51 -1.29 7.76
C ALA A 76 -5.47 -0.15 7.64
N ARG A 77 -4.23 -0.40 8.01
CA ARG A 77 -3.13 0.57 7.89
C ARG A 77 -2.75 0.87 6.45
N LEU A 78 -2.67 -0.18 5.60
CA LEU A 78 -2.32 -0.05 4.20
C LEU A 78 -3.38 0.69 3.36
N ARG A 79 -4.63 0.74 3.82
CA ARG A 79 -5.69 1.54 3.18
C ARG A 79 -5.57 3.03 3.42
N GLU A 80 -4.78 3.45 4.41
CA GLU A 80 -4.59 4.87 4.75
C GLU A 80 -3.40 5.50 4.00
N VAL A 81 -2.60 4.70 3.25
CA VAL A 81 -1.44 5.19 2.51
C VAL A 81 -1.81 5.67 1.10
N ASP A 82 -0.99 6.57 0.54
CA ASP A 82 -1.19 7.11 -0.81
C ASP A 82 -0.76 6.12 -1.92
N ALA A 83 0.20 5.23 -1.63
CA ALA A 83 0.71 4.25 -2.58
C ALA A 83 1.22 2.99 -1.88
N LEU A 84 1.24 1.87 -2.60
CA LEU A 84 1.85 0.62 -2.14
C LEU A 84 3.11 0.33 -2.95
N ALA A 85 4.19 -0.03 -2.26
CA ALA A 85 5.40 -0.58 -2.86
C ALA A 85 5.46 -2.07 -2.57
N ILE A 86 5.29 -2.89 -3.62
CA ILE A 86 5.32 -4.35 -3.50
C ILE A 86 6.77 -4.81 -3.51
N VAL A 87 7.16 -5.52 -2.45
CA VAL A 87 8.49 -6.09 -2.27
C VAL A 87 8.45 -7.57 -2.59
N VAL A 88 9.15 -7.97 -3.65
CA VAL A 88 9.26 -9.36 -4.09
C VAL A 88 10.66 -9.89 -3.80
N ARG A 89 10.75 -11.17 -3.43
CA ARG A 89 12.01 -11.81 -3.09
C ARG A 89 12.76 -12.26 -4.35
N CYS A 90 13.95 -11.68 -4.55
CA CYS A 90 14.84 -12.04 -5.65
C CYS A 90 16.13 -12.74 -5.17
N PHE A 91 16.19 -13.19 -3.92
CA PHE A 91 17.35 -13.82 -3.31
C PHE A 91 17.04 -15.23 -2.78
N GLY A 92 18.10 -16.05 -2.65
CA GLY A 92 17.95 -17.45 -2.23
C GLY A 92 17.61 -18.40 -3.39
N SER A 93 17.85 -19.69 -3.17
CA SER A 93 17.71 -20.74 -4.21
C SER A 93 16.27 -20.98 -4.68
N ASN A 94 15.28 -20.62 -3.85
CA ASN A 94 13.85 -20.86 -4.13
C ASN A 94 13.09 -19.55 -4.35
N ALA A 95 13.77 -18.49 -4.80
CA ALA A 95 13.10 -17.22 -5.10
C ALA A 95 12.23 -17.35 -6.35
N SER A 96 11.00 -16.91 -6.27
CA SER A 96 10.06 -16.81 -7.38
C SER A 96 9.35 -15.47 -7.37
N PRO A 97 9.99 -14.38 -7.87
CA PRO A 97 9.43 -13.03 -7.80
C PRO A 97 8.05 -12.91 -8.47
N ALA A 98 7.83 -13.67 -9.56
CA ALA A 98 6.55 -13.67 -10.26
C ALA A 98 5.43 -14.30 -9.40
N ALA A 99 5.73 -15.38 -8.68
CA ALA A 99 4.77 -16.01 -7.77
C ALA A 99 4.50 -15.11 -6.56
N ASP A 100 5.52 -14.53 -5.94
CA ASP A 100 5.39 -13.57 -4.83
C ASP A 100 4.50 -12.37 -5.25
N LEU A 101 4.69 -11.84 -6.46
CA LEU A 101 3.89 -10.75 -6.99
C LEU A 101 2.43 -11.17 -7.21
N ALA A 102 2.21 -12.36 -7.75
CA ALA A 102 0.86 -12.89 -7.98
C ALA A 102 0.13 -13.10 -6.66
N GLU A 103 0.80 -13.64 -5.64
CA GLU A 103 0.24 -13.85 -4.31
C GLU A 103 -0.18 -12.52 -3.66
N VAL A 104 0.69 -11.51 -3.64
CA VAL A 104 0.35 -10.19 -3.08
C VAL A 104 -0.82 -9.56 -3.83
N ARG A 105 -0.87 -9.69 -5.16
CA ARG A 105 -2.00 -9.16 -5.96
C ARG A 105 -3.30 -9.88 -5.63
N ALA A 106 -3.28 -11.19 -5.48
CA ALA A 106 -4.45 -11.96 -5.08
C ALA A 106 -4.95 -11.56 -3.69
N ASP A 107 -4.05 -11.40 -2.73
CA ASP A 107 -4.40 -10.94 -1.38
C ASP A 107 -5.06 -9.54 -1.38
N LEU A 108 -4.53 -8.62 -2.19
CA LEU A 108 -5.13 -7.28 -2.34
C LEU A 108 -6.53 -7.35 -2.97
N LEU A 109 -6.71 -8.16 -4.03
CA LEU A 109 -8.01 -8.37 -4.65
C LEU A 109 -9.03 -8.97 -3.67
N LEU A 110 -8.63 -9.97 -2.91
CA LEU A 110 -9.49 -10.58 -1.88
C LEU A 110 -9.87 -9.58 -0.78
N ALA A 111 -8.93 -8.73 -0.39
CA ALA A 111 -9.19 -7.67 0.57
C ALA A 111 -10.21 -6.64 0.07
N ASP A 112 -10.11 -6.24 -1.20
CA ASP A 112 -11.06 -5.33 -1.84
C ASP A 112 -12.43 -5.98 -2.01
N LEU A 113 -12.46 -7.25 -2.44
CA LEU A 113 -13.70 -8.02 -2.57
C LEU A 113 -14.47 -8.10 -1.25
N ALA A 114 -13.78 -8.39 -0.14
CA ALA A 114 -14.41 -8.45 1.17
C ALA A 114 -15.04 -7.10 1.59
N VAL A 115 -14.42 -5.97 1.21
CA VAL A 115 -14.98 -4.63 1.46
C VAL A 115 -16.24 -4.39 0.62
N ILE A 116 -16.17 -4.69 -0.68
CA ILE A 116 -17.28 -4.49 -1.60
C ILE A 116 -18.47 -5.37 -1.21
N GLU A 117 -18.25 -6.63 -0.84
CA GLU A 117 -19.32 -7.51 -0.35
C GLU A 117 -19.98 -6.98 0.93
N GLY A 118 -19.17 -6.52 1.88
CA GLY A 118 -19.69 -5.90 3.11
C GLY A 118 -20.50 -4.63 2.85
N ALA A 119 -20.07 -3.81 1.89
CA ALA A 119 -20.77 -2.61 1.47
C ALA A 119 -22.06 -2.95 0.71
N LEU A 120 -22.04 -3.93 -0.18
CA LEU A 120 -23.19 -4.39 -0.96
C LEU A 120 -24.33 -4.87 -0.06
N VAL A 121 -24.03 -5.70 0.93
CA VAL A 121 -25.05 -6.16 1.92
C VAL A 121 -25.71 -4.99 2.64
N LYS A 122 -24.93 -3.95 2.99
CA LYS A 122 -25.47 -2.75 3.65
C LYS A 122 -26.31 -1.90 2.69
N ALA A 123 -25.84 -1.72 1.46
CA ALA A 123 -26.52 -0.95 0.42
C ALA A 123 -27.84 -1.61 0.03
N GLU A 124 -27.89 -2.93 -0.14
CA GLU A 124 -29.11 -3.68 -0.45
C GLU A 124 -30.18 -3.59 0.66
N LYS A 125 -29.74 -3.64 1.93
CA LYS A 125 -30.67 -3.38 3.05
C LYS A 125 -31.26 -1.98 3.01
N LYS A 126 -30.44 -0.98 2.71
CA LYS A 126 -30.85 0.43 2.59
C LYS A 126 -31.75 0.64 1.37
N ALA A 127 -31.45 -0.01 0.24
CA ALA A 127 -32.22 0.11 -1.00
C ALA A 127 -33.65 -0.46 -0.90
N ARG A 128 -33.93 -1.36 0.04
CA ARG A 128 -35.29 -1.81 0.34
C ARG A 128 -36.19 -0.67 0.84
N VAL A 129 -35.61 0.36 1.45
CA VAL A 129 -36.34 1.52 1.95
C VAL A 129 -36.23 2.70 0.98
N LYS A 130 -35.06 2.91 0.38
CA LYS A 130 -34.81 3.98 -0.57
C LYS A 130 -33.89 3.48 -1.69
N PRO A 131 -34.44 3.11 -2.86
CA PRO A 131 -33.62 2.70 -4.02
C PRO A 131 -32.64 3.80 -4.44
N GLY A 132 -31.45 3.39 -4.88
CA GLY A 132 -30.40 4.30 -5.34
C GLY A 132 -29.36 3.58 -6.20
N PRO A 133 -28.54 4.30 -6.98
CA PRO A 133 -27.56 3.73 -7.91
C PRO A 133 -26.37 3.04 -7.23
N GLU A 134 -26.26 3.17 -5.90
CA GLU A 134 -25.16 2.62 -5.10
C GLU A 134 -25.04 1.09 -5.22
N VAL A 135 -26.19 0.38 -5.27
CA VAL A 135 -26.23 -1.08 -5.37
C VAL A 135 -25.68 -1.56 -6.72
N ASP A 136 -26.04 -0.90 -7.80
CA ASP A 136 -25.60 -1.29 -9.15
C ASP A 136 -24.09 -1.02 -9.32
N ALA A 137 -23.60 0.09 -8.81
CA ALA A 137 -22.15 0.38 -8.80
C ALA A 137 -21.35 -0.66 -8.00
N LEU A 138 -21.83 -1.05 -6.81
CA LEU A 138 -21.18 -2.07 -6.00
C LEU A 138 -21.23 -3.47 -6.64
N ARG A 139 -22.31 -3.80 -7.37
CA ARG A 139 -22.39 -5.07 -8.13
C ARG A 139 -21.41 -5.09 -9.29
N ALA A 140 -21.29 -3.99 -10.05
CA ALA A 140 -20.31 -3.88 -11.11
C ALA A 140 -18.87 -3.98 -10.59
N ALA A 141 -18.58 -3.33 -9.45
CA ALA A 141 -17.29 -3.45 -8.78
C ALA A 141 -17.00 -4.89 -8.34
N LYS A 142 -18.01 -5.59 -7.77
CA LYS A 142 -17.86 -6.99 -7.38
C LYS A 142 -17.58 -7.88 -8.60
N GLU A 143 -18.30 -7.71 -9.69
CA GLU A 143 -18.12 -8.49 -10.93
C GLU A 143 -16.70 -8.29 -11.50
N ALA A 144 -16.17 -7.06 -11.48
CA ALA A 144 -14.80 -6.78 -11.91
C ALA A 144 -13.77 -7.52 -11.04
N LEU A 145 -13.94 -7.50 -9.71
CA LEU A 145 -13.05 -8.19 -8.78
C LEU A 145 -13.14 -9.71 -8.89
N ASP A 146 -14.35 -10.27 -9.06
CA ASP A 146 -14.57 -11.70 -9.32
C ASP A 146 -13.88 -12.14 -10.64
N GLY A 147 -13.77 -11.23 -11.62
CA GLY A 147 -12.99 -11.39 -12.86
C GLY A 147 -11.51 -11.06 -12.73
N GLU A 148 -10.95 -11.02 -11.51
CA GLU A 148 -9.54 -10.70 -11.21
C GLU A 148 -9.07 -9.33 -11.76
N THR A 149 -10.02 -8.41 -11.99
CA THR A 149 -9.71 -7.06 -12.46
C THR A 149 -9.67 -6.10 -11.27
N PRO A 150 -8.50 -5.51 -10.94
CA PRO A 150 -8.39 -4.55 -9.84
C PRO A 150 -9.22 -3.29 -10.12
N LEU A 151 -9.88 -2.75 -9.09
CA LEU A 151 -10.54 -1.45 -9.16
C LEU A 151 -9.47 -0.36 -9.16
N ARG A 152 -9.19 0.18 -10.34
CA ARG A 152 -8.27 1.31 -10.54
C ARG A 152 -8.98 2.39 -11.34
N ASP A 153 -8.51 3.61 -11.17
CA ASP A 153 -8.97 4.77 -11.95
C ASP A 153 -8.64 4.63 -13.44
#